data_9ec6e1dba0b28320ce00e22d89fcf89a
#
_entry.id   9ec6e1dba0b28320ce00e22d89fcf89a
#
_cell.length_a   1.000
_cell.length_b   1.000
_cell.length_c   1.000
_cell.angle_alpha   90.00
_cell.angle_beta   90.00
_cell.angle_gamma   90.00
#
_symmetry.space_group_name_H-M   'P 1'
#
loop_
_entity.id
_entity.type
_entity.pdbx_description
1 polymer ?
#
loop_
_entity_poly.entity_id
_entity_poly.type
_entity_poly.pdbx_seq_one_letter_code
_entity_poly.pdbx_strand_id
1 'polypeptide(L)'
;MIIRSLEVLDLRFPTSRTLAGTDAVHVDPDYSAAYVILRTDAGLEGHGLTFTIGRGNEVCAVAIDAFRHLVVGQRLDDITADFAGFWRRLASDSQLRWLGPEKGVIHLALAAIVNAVWDLYAKAERKPVWKLLAEMTPRQLVSCVDFRYITDALTPDEALALLEKQAPTKGDRERQLLRSGYPAYTTSVGWMGYPDEEIRARCREALADGWTHFKVKVGGPPEDDARRLRLVREEVGADRTLMIDANQKWDVDEAIERVAELASFKPWWIEEPTSPDDVLGHATIARAVRELGIGVATGEHCANRIMFKQLFQARAIDFCQIDSCRLGGVNENLAVILLAAKFGVPVCPHAGGVGLCEYVQHLSMFDYIAVSGTMEGRVIEYVDHLHEHFEDRVAVRHGRYLAPARPGYSITMLAASRFAYRYPDGEVWLEPTTT
;
A
#
# COMPACT_ATOMS: atom_id res chain seq x y z
N MET A 1 -11.79 -24.75 11.86
CA MET A 1 -10.77 -23.96 12.60
C MET A 1 -11.46 -22.77 13.23
N ILE A 2 -11.24 -22.51 14.56
CA ILE A 2 -11.89 -21.42 15.30
C ILE A 2 -10.82 -20.46 15.80
N ILE A 3 -11.02 -19.15 15.62
CA ILE A 3 -10.16 -18.09 16.16
C ILE A 3 -10.40 -18.03 17.67
N ARG A 4 -9.38 -18.30 18.49
CA ARG A 4 -9.47 -18.36 19.95
C ARG A 4 -9.02 -17.10 20.65
N SER A 5 -8.08 -16.37 20.04
CA SER A 5 -7.62 -15.10 20.60
C SER A 5 -7.20 -14.12 19.50
N LEU A 6 -7.24 -12.85 19.87
CA LEU A 6 -6.69 -11.72 19.12
C LEU A 6 -5.72 -11.02 20.06
N GLU A 7 -4.46 -10.91 19.66
CA GLU A 7 -3.44 -10.14 20.36
C GLU A 7 -3.08 -8.93 19.52
N VAL A 8 -2.84 -7.79 20.17
CA VAL A 8 -2.44 -6.55 19.52
C VAL A 8 -1.12 -6.09 20.13
N LEU A 9 -0.17 -5.71 19.30
CA LEU A 9 1.13 -5.18 19.69
C LEU A 9 1.34 -3.79 19.07
N ASP A 10 1.80 -2.82 19.87
CA ASP A 10 2.32 -1.54 19.37
C ASP A 10 3.83 -1.73 19.08
N LEU A 11 4.17 -1.80 17.79
CA LEU A 11 5.55 -1.98 17.35
C LEU A 11 6.01 -0.73 16.62
N ARG A 12 7.15 -0.16 17.05
CA ARG A 12 7.68 1.08 16.45
C ARG A 12 9.16 0.94 16.14
N PHE A 13 9.54 1.43 14.97
CA PHE A 13 10.90 1.41 14.44
C PHE A 13 11.41 2.85 14.38
N PRO A 14 12.51 3.22 15.05
CA PRO A 14 12.95 4.61 15.14
C PRO A 14 13.62 5.11 13.85
N THR A 15 12.87 5.14 12.76
CA THR A 15 13.36 5.59 11.44
C THR A 15 13.68 7.08 11.41
N SER A 16 13.12 7.87 12.33
CA SER A 16 13.48 9.28 12.53
C SER A 16 14.97 9.49 12.81
N ARG A 17 15.64 8.50 13.45
CA ARG A 17 17.08 8.57 13.75
C ARG A 17 17.96 8.55 12.49
N THR A 18 17.47 8.02 11.38
CA THR A 18 18.18 7.91 10.09
C THR A 18 17.58 8.78 8.99
N LEU A 19 16.55 9.57 9.32
CA LEU A 19 15.77 10.39 8.39
C LEU A 19 15.10 9.61 7.25
N ALA A 20 15.07 8.27 7.34
CA ALA A 20 14.35 7.43 6.39
C ALA A 20 12.84 7.68 6.51
N GLY A 21 12.16 7.85 5.37
CA GLY A 21 10.73 8.15 5.33
C GLY A 21 10.36 9.62 5.49
N THR A 22 11.33 10.54 5.59
CA THR A 22 11.04 11.99 5.71
C THR A 22 10.49 12.58 4.42
N ASP A 23 9.47 13.42 4.56
CA ASP A 23 8.83 14.14 3.46
C ASP A 23 8.51 15.59 3.86
N ALA A 24 7.75 16.32 3.03
CA ALA A 24 7.42 17.73 3.24
C ALA A 24 6.45 17.99 4.40
N VAL A 25 5.78 16.98 4.91
CA VAL A 25 4.80 17.03 6.00
C VAL A 25 5.30 16.26 7.23
N HIS A 26 5.92 15.11 7.02
CA HIS A 26 6.39 14.21 8.07
C HIS A 26 7.92 14.29 8.17
N VAL A 27 8.42 15.08 9.13
CA VAL A 27 9.85 15.38 9.27
C VAL A 27 10.58 14.42 10.22
N ASP A 28 9.84 13.68 11.07
CA ASP A 28 10.36 12.80 12.10
C ASP A 28 9.57 11.48 12.21
N PRO A 29 9.32 10.75 11.10
CA PRO A 29 8.50 9.53 11.15
C PRO A 29 9.25 8.40 11.88
N ASP A 30 8.55 7.73 12.81
CA ASP A 30 8.94 6.42 13.34
C ASP A 30 7.99 5.37 12.74
N TYR A 31 8.43 4.66 11.72
CA TYR A 31 7.59 3.67 11.06
C TYR A 31 7.07 2.66 12.08
N SER A 32 5.77 2.47 12.11
CA SER A 32 5.11 1.71 13.17
C SER A 32 4.03 0.78 12.63
N ALA A 33 3.78 -0.27 13.39
CA ALA A 33 2.76 -1.25 13.09
C ALA A 33 1.87 -1.47 14.33
N ALA A 34 0.58 -1.18 14.23
CA ALA A 34 -0.39 -1.79 15.12
C ALA A 34 -0.63 -3.23 14.62
N TYR A 35 0.08 -4.16 15.26
CA TYR A 35 0.28 -5.51 14.78
C TYR A 35 -0.69 -6.49 15.44
N VAL A 36 -1.34 -7.34 14.64
CA VAL A 36 -2.38 -8.29 15.06
C VAL A 36 -1.87 -9.72 14.92
N ILE A 37 -2.15 -10.55 15.94
CA ILE A 37 -1.96 -11.99 15.89
C ILE A 37 -3.30 -12.67 16.24
N LEU A 38 -3.85 -13.41 15.29
CA LEU A 38 -5.01 -14.29 15.49
C LEU A 38 -4.52 -15.71 15.75
N ARG A 39 -4.86 -16.28 16.91
CA ARG A 39 -4.53 -17.68 17.22
C ARG A 39 -5.76 -18.58 17.13
N THR A 40 -5.58 -19.77 16.59
CA THR A 40 -6.67 -20.75 16.39
C THR A 40 -6.52 -21.97 17.26
N ASP A 41 -7.63 -22.74 17.40
CA ASP A 41 -7.63 -24.03 18.08
C ASP A 41 -6.85 -25.14 17.33
N ALA A 42 -6.46 -24.89 16.08
CA ALA A 42 -5.62 -25.80 15.30
C ALA A 42 -4.11 -25.45 15.37
N GLY A 43 -3.72 -24.49 16.18
CA GLY A 43 -2.33 -24.06 16.34
C GLY A 43 -1.78 -23.19 15.19
N LEU A 44 -2.63 -22.81 14.22
CA LEU A 44 -2.25 -21.90 13.13
C LEU A 44 -2.47 -20.45 13.58
N GLU A 45 -1.55 -19.58 13.19
CA GLU A 45 -1.63 -18.15 13.48
C GLU A 45 -1.80 -17.32 12.19
N GLY A 46 -2.72 -16.34 12.23
CA GLY A 46 -2.84 -15.29 11.22
C GLY A 46 -2.24 -13.99 11.72
N HIS A 47 -1.45 -13.35 10.88
CA HIS A 47 -0.77 -12.10 11.20
C HIS A 47 -1.28 -10.98 10.31
N GLY A 48 -1.40 -9.77 10.90
CA GLY A 48 -1.80 -8.58 10.17
C GLY A 48 -1.29 -7.33 10.86
N LEU A 49 -1.31 -6.22 10.15
CA LEU A 49 -0.97 -4.92 10.73
C LEU A 49 -1.72 -3.81 10.02
N THR A 50 -1.78 -2.66 10.68
CA THR A 50 -1.94 -1.38 10.02
C THR A 50 -0.71 -0.53 10.25
N PHE A 51 -0.29 0.21 9.21
CA PHE A 51 0.88 1.09 9.23
C PHE A 51 0.53 2.45 9.80
N THR A 52 1.42 2.97 10.64
CA THR A 52 1.45 4.35 11.14
C THR A 52 2.90 4.84 11.21
N ILE A 53 3.08 6.10 11.61
CA ILE A 53 4.41 6.75 11.63
C ILE A 53 4.83 7.22 13.03
N GLY A 54 4.40 6.53 14.08
CA GLY A 54 4.78 6.81 15.47
C GLY A 54 3.59 7.10 16.38
N ARG A 55 3.47 8.33 16.86
CA ARG A 55 2.36 8.76 17.72
C ARG A 55 1.01 8.47 17.07
N GLY A 56 0.08 7.88 17.84
CA GLY A 56 -1.22 7.43 17.35
C GLY A 56 -1.27 5.94 17.00
N ASN A 57 -0.12 5.22 16.97
CA ASN A 57 -0.13 3.78 16.78
C ASN A 57 -0.89 3.07 17.90
N GLU A 58 -0.74 3.55 19.15
CA GLU A 58 -1.49 3.10 20.31
C GLU A 58 -3.01 3.27 20.15
N VAL A 59 -3.46 4.32 19.45
CA VAL A 59 -4.89 4.54 19.18
C VAL A 59 -5.42 3.48 18.22
N CYS A 60 -4.63 3.12 17.20
CA CYS A 60 -4.95 2.01 16.29
C CYS A 60 -5.01 0.68 17.05
N ALA A 61 -4.07 0.43 17.96
CA ALA A 61 -4.05 -0.79 18.77
C ALA A 61 -5.32 -0.93 19.63
N VAL A 62 -5.74 0.14 20.30
CA VAL A 62 -7.02 0.17 21.07
C VAL A 62 -8.23 -0.04 20.17
N ALA A 63 -8.23 0.56 18.98
CA ALA A 63 -9.32 0.39 18.01
C ALA A 63 -9.40 -1.05 17.48
N ILE A 64 -8.28 -1.72 17.25
CA ILE A 64 -8.25 -3.13 16.87
C ILE A 64 -8.89 -3.99 17.98
N ASP A 65 -8.54 -3.73 19.24
CA ASP A 65 -9.08 -4.47 20.37
C ASP A 65 -10.60 -4.31 20.51
N ALA A 66 -11.12 -3.16 20.15
CA ALA A 66 -12.57 -2.90 20.17
C ALA A 66 -13.37 -3.83 19.24
N PHE A 67 -12.75 -4.38 18.18
CA PHE A 67 -13.37 -5.37 17.28
C PHE A 67 -13.31 -6.80 17.80
N ARG A 68 -12.63 -7.09 18.91
CA ARG A 68 -12.39 -8.45 19.44
C ARG A 68 -13.64 -9.32 19.47
N HIS A 69 -14.76 -8.77 19.91
CA HIS A 69 -16.04 -9.47 20.05
C HIS A 69 -16.65 -9.94 18.72
N LEU A 70 -16.26 -9.34 17.60
CA LEU A 70 -16.71 -9.71 16.26
C LEU A 70 -15.79 -10.75 15.59
N VAL A 71 -14.62 -11.01 16.16
CA VAL A 71 -13.56 -11.84 15.56
C VAL A 71 -13.32 -13.12 16.36
N VAL A 72 -13.16 -13.02 17.68
CA VAL A 72 -12.89 -14.17 18.54
C VAL A 72 -14.14 -15.04 18.65
N GLY A 73 -13.96 -16.36 18.48
CA GLY A 73 -15.04 -17.34 18.43
C GLY A 73 -15.55 -17.65 17.02
N GLN A 74 -15.19 -16.84 16.01
CA GLN A 74 -15.57 -17.09 14.62
C GLN A 74 -14.82 -18.32 14.03
N ARG A 75 -15.49 -19.04 13.15
CA ARG A 75 -14.87 -20.11 12.37
C ARG A 75 -14.31 -19.56 11.07
N LEU A 76 -13.08 -19.94 10.73
CA LEU A 76 -12.47 -19.51 9.46
C LEU A 76 -13.33 -19.93 8.25
N ASP A 77 -13.89 -21.15 8.28
CA ASP A 77 -14.72 -21.67 7.20
C ASP A 77 -15.97 -20.81 6.97
N ASP A 78 -16.58 -20.31 8.06
CA ASP A 78 -17.77 -19.43 7.98
C ASP A 78 -17.40 -18.04 7.46
N ILE A 79 -16.22 -17.52 7.86
CA ILE A 79 -15.70 -16.25 7.35
C ILE A 79 -15.43 -16.34 5.85
N THR A 80 -14.73 -17.39 5.41
CA THR A 80 -14.33 -17.54 4.00
C THR A 80 -15.49 -17.88 3.09
N ALA A 81 -16.56 -18.52 3.61
CA ALA A 81 -17.79 -18.76 2.88
C ALA A 81 -18.60 -17.47 2.58
N ASP A 82 -18.49 -16.45 3.43
CA ASP A 82 -19.12 -15.12 3.27
C ASP A 82 -18.16 -14.00 3.68
N PHE A 83 -17.06 -13.86 2.95
CA PHE A 83 -16.02 -12.91 3.32
C PHE A 83 -16.49 -11.46 3.22
N ALA A 84 -17.27 -11.11 2.19
CA ALA A 84 -17.88 -9.78 2.09
C ALA A 84 -18.84 -9.50 3.25
N GLY A 85 -19.61 -10.49 3.69
CA GLY A 85 -20.47 -10.36 4.87
C GLY A 85 -19.69 -10.20 6.17
N PHE A 86 -18.59 -10.92 6.35
CA PHE A 86 -17.68 -10.72 7.48
C PHE A 86 -17.12 -9.30 7.48
N TRP A 87 -16.55 -8.84 6.37
CA TRP A 87 -16.04 -7.49 6.20
C TRP A 87 -17.11 -6.44 6.52
N ARG A 88 -18.32 -6.65 5.99
CA ARG A 88 -19.47 -5.75 6.21
C ARG A 88 -19.86 -5.68 7.68
N ARG A 89 -19.84 -6.78 8.43
CA ARG A 89 -20.13 -6.78 9.88
C ARG A 89 -19.13 -5.90 10.63
N LEU A 90 -17.84 -6.00 10.31
CA LEU A 90 -16.81 -5.14 10.90
C LEU A 90 -17.05 -3.66 10.53
N ALA A 91 -17.21 -3.34 9.25
CA ALA A 91 -17.36 -1.98 8.73
C ALA A 91 -18.69 -1.32 9.16
N SER A 92 -19.67 -2.08 9.63
CA SER A 92 -21.02 -1.61 9.98
C SER A 92 -21.37 -1.78 11.46
N ASP A 93 -20.37 -2.08 12.32
CA ASP A 93 -20.65 -2.09 13.76
C ASP A 93 -21.31 -0.78 14.17
N SER A 94 -22.44 -0.88 14.86
CA SER A 94 -23.35 0.26 15.08
C SER A 94 -22.74 1.39 15.93
N GLN A 95 -21.76 1.06 16.78
CA GLN A 95 -21.10 2.01 17.66
C GLN A 95 -19.78 2.50 17.08
N LEU A 96 -18.92 1.57 16.60
CA LEU A 96 -17.62 1.92 16.03
C LEU A 96 -17.75 2.75 14.75
N ARG A 97 -18.78 2.50 13.94
CA ARG A 97 -19.07 3.28 12.74
C ARG A 97 -19.30 4.77 13.01
N TRP A 98 -19.75 5.14 14.22
CA TRP A 98 -19.89 6.55 14.59
C TRP A 98 -18.53 7.26 14.70
N LEU A 99 -17.49 6.54 15.12
CA LEU A 99 -16.13 7.08 15.24
C LEU A 99 -15.44 7.28 13.88
N GLY A 100 -15.87 6.55 12.87
CA GLY A 100 -15.30 6.65 11.53
C GLY A 100 -16.03 5.72 10.55
N PRO A 101 -17.02 6.23 9.78
CA PRO A 101 -17.75 5.40 8.82
C PRO A 101 -16.86 5.08 7.60
N GLU A 102 -16.23 3.92 7.64
CA GLU A 102 -15.32 3.40 6.60
C GLU A 102 -14.14 4.36 6.33
N LYS A 103 -13.58 4.96 7.37
CA LYS A 103 -12.40 5.84 7.29
C LYS A 103 -11.71 6.02 8.65
N GLY A 104 -10.49 6.57 8.61
CA GLY A 104 -9.71 6.92 9.80
C GLY A 104 -9.29 5.69 10.61
N VAL A 105 -9.03 5.90 11.90
CA VAL A 105 -8.47 4.88 12.80
C VAL A 105 -9.31 3.59 12.83
N ILE A 106 -10.63 3.69 12.80
CA ILE A 106 -11.52 2.51 12.80
C ILE A 106 -11.32 1.68 11.54
N HIS A 107 -11.11 2.32 10.40
CA HIS A 107 -10.90 1.61 9.14
C HIS A 107 -9.49 1.00 9.03
N LEU A 108 -8.48 1.69 9.56
CA LEU A 108 -7.13 1.14 9.74
C LEU A 108 -7.14 -0.11 10.63
N ALA A 109 -7.86 -0.07 11.74
CA ALA A 109 -8.02 -1.20 12.65
C ALA A 109 -8.72 -2.39 11.98
N LEU A 110 -9.79 -2.12 11.21
CA LEU A 110 -10.47 -3.12 10.40
C LEU A 110 -9.52 -3.78 9.40
N ALA A 111 -8.70 -2.99 8.71
CA ALA A 111 -7.73 -3.50 7.74
C ALA A 111 -6.74 -4.48 8.37
N ALA A 112 -6.19 -4.16 9.53
CA ALA A 112 -5.25 -5.04 10.25
C ALA A 112 -5.88 -6.41 10.54
N ILE A 113 -7.14 -6.43 10.99
CA ILE A 113 -7.88 -7.67 11.27
C ILE A 113 -8.16 -8.46 10.00
N VAL A 114 -8.69 -7.80 8.97
CA VAL A 114 -9.03 -8.43 7.69
C VAL A 114 -7.77 -9.03 7.04
N ASN A 115 -6.67 -8.30 7.05
CA ASN A 115 -5.39 -8.80 6.54
C ASN A 115 -4.88 -10.01 7.34
N ALA A 116 -5.04 -10.03 8.69
CA ALA A 116 -4.71 -11.18 9.51
C ALA A 116 -5.56 -12.41 9.18
N VAL A 117 -6.84 -12.22 8.85
CA VAL A 117 -7.72 -13.32 8.41
C VAL A 117 -7.30 -13.85 7.04
N TRP A 118 -6.91 -12.98 6.09
CA TRP A 118 -6.38 -13.41 4.80
C TRP A 118 -5.06 -14.16 4.92
N ASP A 119 -4.16 -13.71 5.80
CA ASP A 119 -2.93 -14.42 6.11
C ASP A 119 -3.22 -15.82 6.67
N LEU A 120 -4.15 -15.92 7.64
CA LEU A 120 -4.61 -17.19 8.20
C LEU A 120 -5.21 -18.12 7.14
N TYR A 121 -6.08 -17.57 6.27
CA TYR A 121 -6.70 -18.34 5.20
C TYR A 121 -5.66 -18.86 4.21
N ALA A 122 -4.73 -18.00 3.77
CA ALA A 122 -3.68 -18.38 2.85
C ALA A 122 -2.74 -19.45 3.44
N LYS A 123 -2.42 -19.37 4.74
CA LYS A 123 -1.66 -20.41 5.46
C LYS A 123 -2.44 -21.73 5.56
N ALA A 124 -3.75 -21.68 5.83
CA ALA A 124 -4.61 -22.87 5.85
C ALA A 124 -4.65 -23.56 4.48
N GLU A 125 -4.71 -22.80 3.40
CA GLU A 125 -4.67 -23.30 2.01
C GLU A 125 -3.23 -23.62 1.52
N ARG A 126 -2.20 -23.36 2.34
CA ARG A 126 -0.79 -23.57 2.01
C ARG A 126 -0.34 -22.81 0.76
N LYS A 127 -0.82 -21.58 0.58
CA LYS A 127 -0.55 -20.71 -0.57
C LYS A 127 -0.17 -19.31 -0.12
N PRO A 128 0.69 -18.59 -0.86
CA PRO A 128 0.77 -17.15 -0.68
C PRO A 128 -0.54 -16.49 -1.15
N VAL A 129 -0.90 -15.33 -0.55
CA VAL A 129 -2.17 -14.64 -0.84
C VAL A 129 -2.35 -14.35 -2.32
N TRP A 130 -1.30 -13.92 -3.04
CA TRP A 130 -1.42 -13.67 -4.48
C TRP A 130 -1.85 -14.90 -5.26
N LYS A 131 -1.32 -16.07 -4.90
CA LYS A 131 -1.63 -17.35 -5.55
C LYS A 131 -3.03 -17.82 -5.18
N LEU A 132 -3.39 -17.69 -3.90
CA LEU A 132 -4.73 -17.99 -3.42
C LEU A 132 -5.79 -17.19 -4.20
N LEU A 133 -5.61 -15.86 -4.29
CA LEU A 133 -6.50 -14.99 -5.06
C LEU A 133 -6.51 -15.34 -6.56
N ALA A 134 -5.35 -15.57 -7.15
CA ALA A 134 -5.25 -15.90 -8.58
C ALA A 134 -5.93 -17.25 -8.92
N GLU A 135 -5.98 -18.22 -8.01
CA GLU A 135 -6.66 -19.50 -8.21
C GLU A 135 -8.16 -19.44 -7.96
N MET A 136 -8.66 -18.46 -7.24
CA MET A 136 -10.10 -18.27 -7.07
C MET A 136 -10.80 -18.12 -8.42
N THR A 137 -12.01 -18.68 -8.50
CA THR A 137 -12.90 -18.43 -9.65
C THR A 137 -13.35 -16.96 -9.64
N PRO A 138 -13.75 -16.42 -10.80
CA PRO A 138 -14.32 -15.07 -10.87
C PRO A 138 -15.48 -14.84 -9.88
N ARG A 139 -16.36 -15.82 -9.70
CA ARG A 139 -17.48 -15.75 -8.74
C ARG A 139 -17.02 -15.70 -7.29
N GLN A 140 -16.00 -16.48 -6.92
CA GLN A 140 -15.42 -16.42 -5.58
C GLN A 140 -14.77 -15.06 -5.30
N LEU A 141 -14.04 -14.48 -6.26
CA LEU A 141 -13.46 -13.14 -6.12
C LEU A 141 -14.54 -12.06 -5.94
N VAL A 142 -15.60 -12.09 -6.76
CA VAL A 142 -16.74 -11.17 -6.63
C VAL A 142 -17.42 -11.32 -5.26
N SER A 143 -17.55 -12.55 -4.74
CA SER A 143 -18.15 -12.79 -3.42
C SER A 143 -17.32 -12.27 -2.23
N CYS A 144 -16.03 -11.93 -2.44
CA CYS A 144 -15.19 -11.28 -1.43
C CYS A 144 -15.43 -9.76 -1.33
N VAL A 145 -16.12 -9.14 -2.29
CA VAL A 145 -16.25 -7.69 -2.40
C VAL A 145 -17.58 -7.20 -1.85
N ASP A 146 -17.55 -6.17 -1.01
CA ASP A 146 -18.74 -5.40 -0.65
C ASP A 146 -18.97 -4.26 -1.65
N PHE A 147 -19.94 -4.42 -2.53
CA PHE A 147 -20.28 -3.46 -3.57
C PHE A 147 -21.14 -2.29 -3.09
N ARG A 148 -21.47 -2.19 -1.79
CA ARG A 148 -22.22 -1.03 -1.28
C ARG A 148 -21.51 0.27 -1.63
N TYR A 149 -22.28 1.25 -2.05
CA TYR A 149 -21.86 2.61 -2.42
C TYR A 149 -21.00 2.74 -3.67
N ILE A 150 -20.77 1.65 -4.42
CA ILE A 150 -20.04 1.68 -5.69
C ILE A 150 -20.79 1.08 -6.87
N THR A 151 -22.02 0.57 -6.69
CA THR A 151 -22.81 -0.07 -7.73
C THR A 151 -23.21 0.85 -8.90
N ASP A 152 -23.20 2.16 -8.69
CA ASP A 152 -23.34 3.18 -9.71
C ASP A 152 -22.10 3.32 -10.63
N ALA A 153 -20.96 2.79 -10.20
CA ALA A 153 -19.70 2.81 -10.95
C ALA A 153 -19.21 1.41 -11.35
N LEU A 154 -19.50 0.38 -10.55
CA LEU A 154 -19.13 -1.01 -10.82
C LEU A 154 -20.15 -1.94 -10.17
N THR A 155 -20.92 -2.67 -10.99
CA THR A 155 -21.84 -3.71 -10.52
C THR A 155 -21.10 -5.05 -10.34
N PRO A 156 -21.66 -6.01 -9.52
CA PRO A 156 -21.11 -7.36 -9.42
C PRO A 156 -21.00 -8.08 -10.77
N ASP A 157 -21.96 -7.90 -11.67
CA ASP A 157 -21.95 -8.54 -12.99
C ASP A 157 -20.83 -7.97 -13.89
N GLU A 158 -20.59 -6.67 -13.86
CA GLU A 158 -19.47 -6.05 -14.56
C GLU A 158 -18.11 -6.51 -14.00
N ALA A 159 -17.98 -6.61 -12.68
CA ALA A 159 -16.79 -7.15 -12.03
C ALA A 159 -16.55 -8.61 -12.43
N LEU A 160 -17.61 -9.42 -12.47
CA LEU A 160 -17.57 -10.80 -12.95
C LEU A 160 -17.07 -10.88 -14.38
N ALA A 161 -17.63 -10.07 -15.28
CA ALA A 161 -17.24 -10.04 -16.70
C ALA A 161 -15.77 -9.64 -16.90
N LEU A 162 -15.26 -8.65 -16.13
CA LEU A 162 -13.84 -8.27 -16.15
C LEU A 162 -12.93 -9.46 -15.79
N LEU A 163 -13.26 -10.18 -14.74
CA LEU A 163 -12.49 -11.34 -14.25
C LEU A 163 -12.59 -12.54 -15.22
N GLU A 164 -13.78 -12.82 -15.77
CA GLU A 164 -14.01 -13.89 -16.75
C GLU A 164 -13.21 -13.66 -18.03
N LYS A 165 -13.11 -12.41 -18.48
CA LYS A 165 -12.30 -12.03 -19.66
C LYS A 165 -10.81 -12.42 -19.47
N GLN A 166 -10.28 -12.30 -18.26
CA GLN A 166 -8.88 -12.59 -17.98
C GLN A 166 -8.60 -14.05 -17.62
N ALA A 167 -9.62 -14.81 -17.25
CA ALA A 167 -9.48 -16.18 -16.73
C ALA A 167 -8.72 -17.13 -17.69
N PRO A 168 -8.94 -17.14 -19.02
CA PRO A 168 -8.32 -18.12 -19.91
C PRO A 168 -6.79 -18.05 -19.97
N THR A 169 -6.19 -16.90 -19.72
CA THR A 169 -4.74 -16.68 -19.87
C THR A 169 -4.01 -16.47 -18.54
N LYS A 170 -4.68 -16.68 -17.40
CA LYS A 170 -4.07 -16.54 -16.06
C LYS A 170 -2.79 -17.36 -15.90
N GLY A 171 -2.78 -18.61 -16.38
CA GLY A 171 -1.62 -19.50 -16.27
C GLY A 171 -0.39 -19.00 -17.06
N ASP A 172 -0.59 -18.34 -18.21
CA ASP A 172 0.52 -17.77 -18.97
C ASP A 172 1.15 -16.58 -18.24
N ARG A 173 0.31 -15.71 -17.70
CA ARG A 173 0.74 -14.55 -16.89
C ARG A 173 1.45 -14.97 -15.61
N GLU A 174 0.95 -15.99 -14.94
CA GLU A 174 1.63 -16.56 -13.78
C GLU A 174 3.02 -17.06 -14.13
N ARG A 175 3.17 -17.84 -15.21
CA ARG A 175 4.48 -18.31 -15.67
C ARG A 175 5.41 -17.15 -16.05
N GLN A 176 4.87 -16.10 -16.64
CA GLN A 176 5.66 -14.90 -16.96
C GLN A 176 6.11 -14.20 -15.67
N LEU A 177 5.20 -13.99 -14.72
CA LEU A 177 5.52 -13.38 -13.41
C LEU A 177 6.64 -14.13 -12.69
N LEU A 178 6.53 -15.46 -12.60
CA LEU A 178 7.53 -16.29 -11.93
C LEU A 178 8.92 -16.24 -12.60
N ARG A 179 8.98 -15.99 -13.91
CA ARG A 179 10.25 -15.85 -14.64
C ARG A 179 10.85 -14.45 -14.53
N SER A 180 10.04 -13.40 -14.63
CA SER A 180 10.51 -12.03 -14.80
C SER A 180 10.30 -11.13 -13.58
N GLY A 181 9.54 -11.55 -12.58
CA GLY A 181 9.11 -10.69 -11.47
C GLY A 181 8.16 -9.59 -11.91
N TYR A 182 7.78 -8.72 -10.97
CA TYR A 182 6.88 -7.58 -11.19
C TYR A 182 7.66 -6.26 -11.13
N PRO A 183 7.46 -5.27 -12.03
CA PRO A 183 8.21 -4.02 -12.05
C PRO A 183 8.04 -3.20 -10.76
N ALA A 184 9.12 -2.53 -10.36
CA ALA A 184 9.14 -1.68 -9.17
C ALA A 184 9.80 -0.34 -9.43
N TYR A 185 9.54 0.62 -8.52
CA TYR A 185 10.29 1.86 -8.40
C TYR A 185 10.87 2.01 -6.99
N THR A 186 12.00 2.72 -6.88
CA THR A 186 12.57 3.04 -5.57
C THR A 186 12.25 4.47 -5.16
N THR A 187 11.84 4.64 -3.91
CA THR A 187 11.65 5.94 -3.26
C THR A 187 12.81 6.28 -2.31
N SER A 188 13.66 5.28 -1.97
CA SER A 188 14.74 5.42 -1.00
C SER A 188 15.88 6.35 -1.43
N VAL A 189 15.93 6.77 -2.68
CA VAL A 189 16.94 7.72 -3.18
C VAL A 189 16.59 9.17 -2.88
N GLY A 190 15.33 9.48 -2.57
CA GLY A 190 14.80 10.84 -2.61
C GLY A 190 14.11 11.34 -1.34
N TRP A 191 14.41 10.80 -0.14
CA TRP A 191 13.88 11.34 1.11
C TRP A 191 14.31 12.78 1.36
N MET A 192 13.43 13.60 1.96
CA MET A 192 13.69 15.06 2.15
C MET A 192 14.89 15.35 3.04
N GLY A 193 15.13 14.54 4.06
CA GLY A 193 16.21 14.75 5.01
C GLY A 193 17.61 14.38 4.54
N TYR A 194 17.75 13.77 3.35
CA TYR A 194 19.06 13.32 2.87
C TYR A 194 19.93 14.44 2.32
N PRO A 195 21.24 14.49 2.70
CA PRO A 195 22.19 15.41 2.09
C PRO A 195 22.52 15.00 0.63
N ASP A 196 23.06 15.94 -0.15
CA ASP A 196 23.31 15.77 -1.58
C ASP A 196 24.18 14.53 -1.90
N GLU A 197 25.21 14.29 -1.11
CA GLU A 197 26.12 13.15 -1.32
C GLU A 197 25.41 11.80 -1.08
N GLU A 198 24.50 11.74 -0.11
CA GLU A 198 23.69 10.56 0.13
C GLU A 198 22.73 10.30 -1.04
N ILE A 199 22.06 11.32 -1.56
CA ILE A 199 21.21 11.23 -2.74
C ILE A 199 21.99 10.66 -3.93
N ARG A 200 23.21 11.20 -4.19
CA ARG A 200 24.07 10.73 -5.29
C ARG A 200 24.51 9.28 -5.09
N ALA A 201 24.95 8.92 -3.86
CA ALA A 201 25.38 7.57 -3.55
C ALA A 201 24.25 6.55 -3.77
N ARG A 202 23.06 6.82 -3.23
CA ARG A 202 21.88 5.97 -3.40
C ARG A 202 21.42 5.85 -4.86
N CYS A 203 21.51 6.91 -5.64
CA CYS A 203 21.21 6.83 -7.07
C CYS A 203 22.18 5.90 -7.80
N ARG A 204 23.48 5.95 -7.49
CA ARG A 204 24.50 5.08 -8.11
C ARG A 204 24.31 3.63 -7.71
N GLU A 205 24.03 3.36 -6.44
CA GLU A 205 23.73 2.02 -5.92
C GLU A 205 22.48 1.45 -6.61
N ALA A 206 21.40 2.21 -6.66
CA ALA A 206 20.17 1.78 -7.32
C ALA A 206 20.39 1.50 -8.83
N LEU A 207 21.19 2.33 -9.53
CA LEU A 207 21.54 2.07 -10.92
C LEU A 207 22.35 0.78 -11.09
N ALA A 208 23.32 0.52 -10.19
CA ALA A 208 24.12 -0.71 -10.20
C ALA A 208 23.25 -1.95 -9.97
N ASP A 209 22.19 -1.84 -9.16
CA ASP A 209 21.18 -2.87 -8.92
C ASP A 209 20.13 -3.00 -10.04
N GLY A 210 20.25 -2.17 -11.09
CA GLY A 210 19.39 -2.24 -12.27
C GLY A 210 18.04 -1.54 -12.15
N TRP A 211 17.88 -0.61 -11.21
CA TRP A 211 16.66 0.19 -11.12
C TRP A 211 16.49 1.13 -12.31
N THR A 212 15.24 1.31 -12.73
CA THR A 212 14.86 2.13 -13.88
C THR A 212 13.85 3.23 -13.55
N HIS A 213 13.21 3.15 -12.38
CA HIS A 213 12.17 4.05 -11.93
C HIS A 213 12.54 4.60 -10.55
N PHE A 214 12.50 5.93 -10.41
CA PHE A 214 12.97 6.65 -9.23
C PHE A 214 11.93 7.68 -8.78
N LYS A 215 11.61 7.72 -7.49
CA LYS A 215 10.71 8.73 -6.91
C LYS A 215 11.49 9.65 -5.98
N VAL A 216 11.20 10.94 -6.03
CA VAL A 216 11.82 12.00 -5.23
C VAL A 216 10.75 12.80 -4.51
N LYS A 217 10.93 13.02 -3.22
CA LYS A 217 10.06 13.87 -2.43
C LYS A 217 10.30 15.35 -2.80
N VAL A 218 9.20 16.08 -2.99
CA VAL A 218 9.16 17.53 -3.25
C VAL A 218 8.20 18.20 -2.26
N GLY A 219 8.02 19.53 -2.34
CA GLY A 219 7.17 20.28 -1.41
C GLY A 219 7.98 21.07 -0.39
N GLY A 220 9.29 21.11 -0.54
CA GLY A 220 10.18 22.02 0.16
C GLY A 220 10.26 23.41 -0.52
N PRO A 221 11.28 24.23 -0.18
CA PRO A 221 11.58 25.43 -0.93
C PRO A 221 11.81 25.10 -2.42
N PRO A 222 11.27 25.90 -3.37
CA PRO A 222 11.34 25.61 -4.81
C PRO A 222 12.75 25.38 -5.35
N GLU A 223 13.71 26.17 -4.88
CA GLU A 223 15.11 26.03 -5.27
C GLU A 223 15.73 24.72 -4.77
N ASP A 224 15.33 24.23 -3.59
CA ASP A 224 15.78 22.95 -3.05
C ASP A 224 15.17 21.77 -3.80
N ASP A 225 13.87 21.81 -4.10
CA ASP A 225 13.22 20.78 -4.91
C ASP A 225 13.86 20.69 -6.30
N ALA A 226 14.06 21.81 -6.98
CA ALA A 226 14.74 21.86 -8.27
C ALA A 226 16.20 21.37 -8.20
N ARG A 227 16.94 21.74 -7.13
CA ARG A 227 18.31 21.27 -6.89
C ARG A 227 18.35 19.74 -6.73
N ARG A 228 17.51 19.18 -5.89
CA ARG A 228 17.44 17.74 -5.62
C ARG A 228 17.06 16.95 -6.87
N LEU A 229 16.07 17.41 -7.63
CA LEU A 229 15.70 16.80 -8.90
C LEU A 229 16.84 16.86 -9.92
N ARG A 230 17.61 17.96 -9.96
CA ARG A 230 18.81 18.08 -10.81
C ARG A 230 19.86 17.05 -10.41
N LEU A 231 20.17 16.90 -9.11
CA LEU A 231 21.11 15.91 -8.62
C LEU A 231 20.72 14.49 -9.05
N VAL A 232 19.44 14.13 -8.85
CA VAL A 232 18.96 12.81 -9.26
C VAL A 232 19.07 12.65 -10.78
N ARG A 233 18.66 13.66 -11.60
CA ARG A 233 18.75 13.59 -13.06
C ARG A 233 20.18 13.48 -13.57
N GLU A 234 21.13 14.17 -12.95
CA GLU A 234 22.55 14.06 -13.27
C GLU A 234 23.07 12.64 -13.08
N GLU A 235 22.66 11.95 -12.01
CA GLU A 235 23.10 10.57 -11.72
C GLU A 235 22.35 9.53 -12.55
N VAL A 236 21.02 9.60 -12.64
CA VAL A 236 20.21 8.56 -13.28
C VAL A 236 20.07 8.72 -14.79
N GLY A 237 20.36 9.91 -15.32
CA GLY A 237 20.25 10.22 -16.74
C GLY A 237 18.81 10.56 -17.18
N ALA A 238 18.65 10.93 -18.45
CA ALA A 238 17.36 11.35 -19.01
C ALA A 238 16.41 10.20 -19.35
N ASP A 239 16.94 9.02 -19.57
CA ASP A 239 16.17 7.84 -20.03
C ASP A 239 15.48 7.06 -18.91
N ARG A 240 15.81 7.36 -17.65
CA ARG A 240 15.18 6.73 -16.50
C ARG A 240 13.90 7.46 -16.14
N THR A 241 12.89 6.70 -15.72
CA THR A 241 11.62 7.26 -15.26
C THR A 241 11.79 7.92 -13.90
N LEU A 242 11.36 9.16 -13.80
CA LEU A 242 11.37 9.94 -12.57
C LEU A 242 9.93 10.26 -12.16
N MET A 243 9.63 10.12 -10.89
CA MET A 243 8.37 10.52 -10.27
C MET A 243 8.65 11.53 -9.15
N ILE A 244 7.68 12.38 -8.87
CA ILE A 244 7.75 13.34 -7.77
C ILE A 244 6.54 13.19 -6.85
N ASP A 245 6.75 13.46 -5.57
CA ASP A 245 5.75 13.26 -4.52
C ASP A 245 5.77 14.44 -3.54
N ALA A 246 4.65 15.16 -3.45
CA ALA A 246 4.51 16.37 -2.64
C ALA A 246 3.88 16.11 -1.26
N ASN A 247 3.40 14.89 -0.99
CA ASN A 247 2.78 14.52 0.28
C ASN A 247 1.76 15.56 0.78
N GLN A 248 0.83 15.95 -0.10
CA GLN A 248 -0.33 16.81 0.22
C GLN A 248 0.05 18.25 0.63
N LYS A 249 1.23 18.73 0.23
CA LYS A 249 1.81 19.99 0.72
C LYS A 249 1.11 21.23 0.18
N TRP A 250 0.59 21.18 -1.04
CA TRP A 250 0.18 22.36 -1.78
C TRP A 250 -1.33 22.56 -1.84
N ASP A 251 -1.75 23.81 -1.96
CA ASP A 251 -3.08 24.15 -2.44
C ASP A 251 -3.17 23.92 -3.97
N VAL A 252 -4.38 23.90 -4.53
CA VAL A 252 -4.63 23.53 -5.93
C VAL A 252 -3.85 24.37 -6.93
N ASP A 253 -3.92 25.70 -6.80
CA ASP A 253 -3.22 26.62 -7.73
C ASP A 253 -1.70 26.54 -7.54
N GLU A 254 -1.23 26.46 -6.29
CA GLU A 254 0.18 26.26 -5.98
C GLU A 254 0.70 24.95 -6.57
N ALA A 255 -0.05 23.85 -6.47
CA ALA A 255 0.35 22.58 -7.06
C ALA A 255 0.55 22.67 -8.57
N ILE A 256 -0.34 23.37 -9.29
CA ILE A 256 -0.21 23.60 -10.73
C ILE A 256 1.05 24.38 -11.06
N GLU A 257 1.31 25.48 -10.33
CA GLU A 257 2.50 26.33 -10.53
C GLU A 257 3.79 25.53 -10.24
N ARG A 258 3.86 24.84 -9.10
CA ARG A 258 5.03 24.04 -8.70
C ARG A 258 5.35 22.92 -9.67
N VAL A 259 4.32 22.17 -10.12
CA VAL A 259 4.53 21.12 -11.11
C VAL A 259 5.00 21.68 -12.45
N ALA A 260 4.50 22.84 -12.86
CA ALA A 260 4.95 23.50 -14.09
C ALA A 260 6.43 23.94 -13.99
N GLU A 261 6.89 24.46 -12.85
CA GLU A 261 8.30 24.77 -12.59
C GLU A 261 9.22 23.54 -12.71
N LEU A 262 8.72 22.37 -12.27
CA LEU A 262 9.46 21.12 -12.27
C LEU A 262 9.30 20.30 -13.56
N ALA A 263 8.48 20.74 -14.52
CA ALA A 263 8.18 20.00 -15.75
C ALA A 263 9.41 19.72 -16.64
N SER A 264 10.44 20.59 -16.58
CA SER A 264 11.71 20.39 -17.32
C SER A 264 12.45 19.12 -16.92
N PHE A 265 12.23 18.60 -15.72
CA PHE A 265 12.78 17.32 -15.24
C PHE A 265 12.01 16.12 -15.78
N LYS A 266 10.91 16.31 -16.51
CA LYS A 266 10.05 15.29 -17.11
C LYS A 266 9.59 14.22 -16.10
N PRO A 267 8.92 14.61 -15.00
CA PRO A 267 8.34 13.62 -14.10
C PRO A 267 7.21 12.87 -14.82
N TRP A 268 7.12 11.56 -14.58
CA TRP A 268 6.04 10.72 -15.09
C TRP A 268 4.73 11.03 -14.40
N TRP A 269 4.79 11.22 -13.06
CA TRP A 269 3.66 11.71 -12.28
C TRP A 269 4.07 12.66 -11.17
N ILE A 270 3.11 13.45 -10.73
CA ILE A 270 3.07 14.08 -9.41
C ILE A 270 2.16 13.28 -8.50
N GLU A 271 2.67 12.88 -7.34
CA GLU A 271 1.96 12.11 -6.31
C GLU A 271 1.49 13.04 -5.21
N GLU A 272 0.23 12.85 -4.77
CA GLU A 272 -0.41 13.60 -3.69
C GLU A 272 -0.17 15.12 -3.74
N PRO A 273 -0.52 15.80 -4.83
CA PRO A 273 -0.23 17.24 -4.96
C PRO A 273 -0.95 18.12 -3.95
N THR A 274 -2.14 17.69 -3.49
CA THR A 274 -3.01 18.44 -2.57
C THR A 274 -3.73 17.49 -1.60
N SER A 275 -4.64 18.02 -0.79
CA SER A 275 -5.41 17.24 0.20
C SER A 275 -6.02 15.96 -0.41
N PRO A 276 -5.86 14.79 0.23
CA PRO A 276 -6.40 13.53 -0.28
C PRO A 276 -7.93 13.51 -0.38
N ASP A 277 -8.61 14.38 0.36
CA ASP A 277 -10.07 14.49 0.34
C ASP A 277 -10.60 15.43 -0.75
N ASP A 278 -9.71 16.20 -1.42
CA ASP A 278 -10.11 17.14 -2.47
C ASP A 278 -10.12 16.50 -3.87
N VAL A 279 -11.18 15.76 -4.16
CA VAL A 279 -11.37 15.11 -5.47
C VAL A 279 -11.43 16.12 -6.62
N LEU A 280 -12.10 17.26 -6.40
CA LEU A 280 -12.24 18.29 -7.44
C LEU A 280 -10.96 19.07 -7.65
N GLY A 281 -10.19 19.30 -6.59
CA GLY A 281 -8.85 19.86 -6.66
C GLY A 281 -7.91 18.97 -7.44
N HIS A 282 -7.86 17.68 -7.14
CA HIS A 282 -7.11 16.69 -7.92
C HIS A 282 -7.51 16.69 -9.42
N ALA A 283 -8.82 16.77 -9.72
CA ALA A 283 -9.30 16.82 -11.11
C ALA A 283 -8.86 18.11 -11.83
N THR A 284 -8.78 19.24 -11.10
CA THR A 284 -8.31 20.51 -11.63
C THR A 284 -6.82 20.47 -11.93
N ILE A 285 -6.01 19.98 -10.97
CA ILE A 285 -4.57 19.78 -11.13
C ILE A 285 -4.30 18.82 -12.30
N ALA A 286 -4.95 17.66 -12.32
CA ALA A 286 -4.76 16.64 -13.37
C ALA A 286 -5.01 17.20 -14.78
N ARG A 287 -6.04 18.02 -14.96
CA ARG A 287 -6.32 18.66 -16.24
C ARG A 287 -5.20 19.59 -16.69
N ALA A 288 -4.64 20.37 -15.76
CA ALA A 288 -3.57 21.31 -16.05
C ALA A 288 -2.23 20.59 -16.34
N VAL A 289 -1.83 19.64 -15.50
CA VAL A 289 -0.52 18.99 -15.62
C VAL A 289 -0.44 17.96 -16.75
N ARG A 290 -1.57 17.40 -17.21
CA ARG A 290 -1.60 16.53 -18.41
C ARG A 290 -1.16 17.26 -19.68
N GLU A 291 -1.39 18.56 -19.77
CA GLU A 291 -0.88 19.40 -20.88
C GLU A 291 0.64 19.45 -20.93
N LEU A 292 1.28 19.21 -19.77
CA LEU A 292 2.74 19.11 -19.63
C LEU A 292 3.27 17.68 -19.83
N GLY A 293 2.37 16.71 -20.10
CA GLY A 293 2.70 15.28 -20.21
C GLY A 293 2.93 14.60 -18.86
N ILE A 294 2.45 15.17 -17.76
CA ILE A 294 2.62 14.68 -16.38
C ILE A 294 1.28 14.11 -15.89
N GLY A 295 1.29 12.89 -15.36
CA GLY A 295 0.12 12.29 -14.73
C GLY A 295 -0.02 12.67 -13.26
N VAL A 296 -1.20 12.42 -12.68
CA VAL A 296 -1.46 12.53 -11.23
C VAL A 296 -1.60 11.16 -10.63
N ALA A 297 -0.89 10.91 -9.54
CA ALA A 297 -1.00 9.71 -8.72
C ALA A 297 -1.48 10.08 -7.32
N THR A 298 -2.39 9.30 -6.75
CA THR A 298 -2.78 9.41 -5.33
C THR A 298 -3.49 8.15 -4.86
N GLY A 299 -3.58 8.00 -3.52
CA GLY A 299 -4.37 6.94 -2.92
C GLY A 299 -3.85 6.39 -1.59
N GLU A 300 -2.62 6.66 -1.18
CA GLU A 300 -2.08 6.20 0.11
C GLU A 300 -2.86 6.73 1.33
N HIS A 301 -3.45 7.90 1.20
CA HIS A 301 -4.35 8.50 2.18
C HIS A 301 -5.84 8.43 1.79
N CYS A 302 -6.15 7.83 0.64
CA CYS A 302 -7.54 7.69 0.19
C CYS A 302 -8.30 6.71 1.10
N ALA A 303 -9.31 7.23 1.79
CA ALA A 303 -9.92 6.59 2.94
C ALA A 303 -10.63 5.26 2.62
N ASN A 304 -11.24 5.13 1.43
CA ASN A 304 -12.08 3.97 1.09
C ASN A 304 -12.37 3.89 -0.42
N ARG A 305 -13.01 2.80 -0.84
CA ARG A 305 -13.42 2.55 -2.25
C ARG A 305 -14.34 3.63 -2.83
N ILE A 306 -15.09 4.37 -1.98
CA ILE A 306 -16.01 5.42 -2.44
C ILE A 306 -15.21 6.63 -2.92
N MET A 307 -14.16 7.00 -2.20
CA MET A 307 -13.24 8.07 -2.59
C MET A 307 -12.54 7.72 -3.92
N PHE A 308 -12.03 6.50 -4.06
CA PHE A 308 -11.46 6.04 -5.33
C PHE A 308 -12.46 6.08 -6.48
N LYS A 309 -13.72 5.64 -6.24
CA LYS A 309 -14.79 5.78 -7.23
C LYS A 309 -14.92 7.23 -7.71
N GLN A 310 -14.95 8.19 -6.78
CA GLN A 310 -15.08 9.61 -7.11
C GLN A 310 -13.86 10.14 -7.88
N LEU A 311 -12.65 9.77 -7.48
CA LEU A 311 -11.42 10.12 -8.19
C LEU A 311 -11.44 9.62 -9.64
N PHE A 312 -11.87 8.39 -9.88
CA PHE A 312 -12.01 7.83 -11.24
C PHE A 312 -13.11 8.54 -12.05
N GLN A 313 -14.29 8.75 -11.47
CA GLN A 313 -15.41 9.42 -12.15
C GLN A 313 -15.06 10.86 -12.52
N ALA A 314 -14.32 11.57 -11.67
CA ALA A 314 -13.84 12.93 -11.91
C ALA A 314 -12.62 13.00 -12.85
N ARG A 315 -12.04 11.84 -13.27
CA ARG A 315 -10.76 11.78 -13.99
C ARG A 315 -9.65 12.55 -13.26
N ALA A 316 -9.65 12.43 -11.94
CA ALA A 316 -8.76 13.17 -11.06
C ALA A 316 -7.35 12.54 -10.97
N ILE A 317 -7.20 11.28 -11.36
CA ILE A 317 -5.94 10.54 -11.30
C ILE A 317 -5.67 9.75 -12.58
N ASP A 318 -4.39 9.58 -12.88
CA ASP A 318 -3.87 8.77 -13.97
C ASP A 318 -3.26 7.45 -13.46
N PHE A 319 -2.87 7.42 -12.17
CA PHE A 319 -2.31 6.26 -11.48
C PHE A 319 -3.01 6.08 -10.14
N CYS A 320 -3.45 4.85 -9.88
CA CYS A 320 -4.15 4.50 -8.64
C CYS A 320 -3.16 3.91 -7.63
N GLN A 321 -2.98 4.57 -6.50
CA GLN A 321 -2.06 4.14 -5.45
C GLN A 321 -2.82 3.55 -4.25
N ILE A 322 -3.30 2.31 -4.42
CA ILE A 322 -3.87 1.58 -3.28
C ILE A 322 -2.84 1.43 -2.16
N ASP A 323 -3.33 1.43 -0.92
CA ASP A 323 -2.55 1.05 0.27
C ASP A 323 -3.22 -0.13 0.96
N SER A 324 -2.42 -1.13 1.35
CA SER A 324 -2.93 -2.37 1.94
C SER A 324 -3.55 -2.20 3.33
N CYS A 325 -3.21 -1.10 4.01
CA CYS A 325 -3.63 -0.80 5.38
C CYS A 325 -4.62 0.36 5.48
N ARG A 326 -4.56 1.30 4.54
CA ARG A 326 -5.48 2.46 4.50
C ARG A 326 -6.88 2.03 4.08
N LEU A 327 -6.96 1.20 3.05
CA LEU A 327 -8.19 0.52 2.67
C LEU A 327 -8.50 -0.61 3.65
N GLY A 328 -9.75 -1.04 3.72
CA GLY A 328 -10.25 -2.07 4.64
C GLY A 328 -9.72 -3.49 4.36
N GLY A 329 -8.41 -3.64 4.16
CA GLY A 329 -7.75 -4.92 3.87
C GLY A 329 -7.98 -5.42 2.45
N VAL A 330 -7.67 -6.69 2.21
CA VAL A 330 -7.73 -7.31 0.86
C VAL A 330 -9.08 -7.12 0.19
N ASN A 331 -10.20 -7.29 0.92
CA ASN A 331 -11.56 -7.21 0.36
C ASN A 331 -11.83 -5.85 -0.30
N GLU A 332 -11.43 -4.75 0.33
CA GLU A 332 -11.65 -3.43 -0.24
C GLU A 332 -10.62 -3.08 -1.30
N ASN A 333 -9.37 -3.57 -1.15
CA ASN A 333 -8.38 -3.48 -2.23
C ASN A 333 -8.85 -4.18 -3.51
N LEU A 334 -9.51 -5.34 -3.42
CA LEU A 334 -10.13 -6.01 -4.58
C LEU A 334 -11.18 -5.12 -5.25
N ALA A 335 -12.02 -4.43 -4.48
CA ALA A 335 -13.00 -3.50 -5.02
C ALA A 335 -12.35 -2.36 -5.80
N VAL A 336 -11.27 -1.76 -5.25
CA VAL A 336 -10.57 -0.65 -5.90
C VAL A 336 -9.81 -1.11 -7.14
N ILE A 337 -9.15 -2.28 -7.10
CA ILE A 337 -8.47 -2.86 -8.28
C ILE A 337 -9.47 -3.10 -9.42
N LEU A 338 -10.66 -3.63 -9.12
CA LEU A 338 -11.72 -3.84 -10.13
C LEU A 338 -12.30 -2.53 -10.66
N LEU A 339 -12.48 -1.52 -9.80
CA LEU A 339 -12.85 -0.17 -10.23
C LEU A 339 -11.78 0.42 -11.16
N ALA A 340 -10.51 0.38 -10.77
CA ALA A 340 -9.40 0.87 -11.57
C ALA A 340 -9.35 0.20 -12.95
N ALA A 341 -9.56 -1.11 -13.00
CA ALA A 341 -9.64 -1.85 -14.27
C ALA A 341 -10.80 -1.41 -15.15
N LYS A 342 -11.98 -1.16 -14.57
CA LYS A 342 -13.15 -0.63 -15.32
C LYS A 342 -12.88 0.74 -15.90
N PHE A 343 -12.21 1.63 -15.17
CA PHE A 343 -11.89 2.99 -15.62
C PHE A 343 -10.60 3.07 -16.43
N GLY A 344 -9.87 1.97 -16.60
CA GLY A 344 -8.63 1.91 -17.38
C GLY A 344 -7.46 2.61 -16.70
N VAL A 345 -7.48 2.78 -15.38
CA VAL A 345 -6.42 3.42 -14.59
C VAL A 345 -5.45 2.34 -14.08
N PRO A 346 -4.14 2.44 -14.36
CA PRO A 346 -3.16 1.50 -13.83
C PRO A 346 -3.03 1.61 -12.31
N VAL A 347 -2.87 0.46 -11.64
CA VAL A 347 -2.62 0.39 -10.20
C VAL A 347 -1.12 0.36 -9.97
N CYS A 348 -0.61 1.34 -9.23
CA CYS A 348 0.79 1.51 -8.82
C CYS A 348 0.84 1.72 -7.31
N PRO A 349 0.80 0.63 -6.49
CA PRO A 349 0.56 0.74 -5.05
C PRO A 349 1.61 1.54 -4.30
N HIS A 350 1.17 2.23 -3.24
CA HIS A 350 2.01 2.75 -2.17
C HIS A 350 2.57 1.62 -1.30
N ALA A 351 3.85 1.72 -0.93
CA ALA A 351 4.50 0.79 -0.01
C ALA A 351 5.58 1.43 0.88
N GLY A 352 5.54 2.74 1.03
CA GLY A 352 6.50 3.50 1.84
C GLY A 352 6.35 3.30 3.34
N GLY A 353 6.43 2.06 3.85
CA GLY A 353 6.25 1.78 5.27
C GLY A 353 6.59 0.36 5.66
N VAL A 354 6.72 0.11 6.97
CA VAL A 354 7.01 -1.23 7.50
C VAL A 354 5.89 -2.21 7.15
N GLY A 355 6.24 -3.33 6.50
CA GLY A 355 5.30 -4.39 6.09
C GLY A 355 4.45 -4.06 4.86
N LEU A 356 4.52 -2.85 4.32
CA LEU A 356 3.71 -2.47 3.15
C LEU A 356 4.23 -3.10 1.86
N CYS A 357 5.54 -3.17 1.65
CA CYS A 357 6.14 -3.90 0.53
C CYS A 357 5.75 -5.39 0.56
N GLU A 358 5.76 -5.99 1.75
CA GLU A 358 5.35 -7.37 2.00
C GLU A 358 3.90 -7.61 1.58
N TYR A 359 3.01 -6.67 1.85
CA TYR A 359 1.60 -6.76 1.48
C TYR A 359 1.34 -6.51 -0.01
N VAL A 360 1.77 -5.35 -0.52
CA VAL A 360 1.32 -4.90 -1.85
C VAL A 360 1.81 -5.76 -3.00
N GLN A 361 2.96 -6.45 -2.86
CA GLN A 361 3.44 -7.39 -3.87
C GLN A 361 2.38 -8.45 -4.21
N HIS A 362 1.64 -8.95 -3.21
CA HIS A 362 0.57 -9.92 -3.43
C HIS A 362 -0.60 -9.33 -4.23
N LEU A 363 -1.00 -8.11 -3.92
CA LEU A 363 -2.12 -7.44 -4.60
C LEU A 363 -1.77 -7.10 -6.05
N SER A 364 -0.56 -6.61 -6.31
CA SER A 364 -0.11 -6.28 -7.67
C SER A 364 0.06 -7.52 -8.55
N MET A 365 0.59 -8.61 -7.99
CA MET A 365 0.73 -9.87 -8.71
C MET A 365 -0.63 -10.48 -9.05
N PHE A 366 -1.57 -10.42 -8.10
CA PHE A 366 -2.96 -10.80 -8.35
C PHE A 366 -3.61 -9.92 -9.42
N ASP A 367 -3.48 -8.58 -9.34
CA ASP A 367 -4.01 -7.66 -10.34
C ASP A 367 -3.52 -8.03 -11.74
N TYR A 368 -2.22 -8.22 -11.90
CA TYR A 368 -1.63 -8.63 -13.18
C TYR A 368 -2.21 -9.94 -13.70
N ILE A 369 -2.28 -10.96 -12.84
CA ILE A 369 -2.68 -12.31 -13.27
C ILE A 369 -4.17 -12.37 -13.57
N ALA A 370 -5.02 -11.74 -12.75
CA ALA A 370 -6.44 -11.99 -12.74
C ALA A 370 -7.33 -10.82 -13.20
N VAL A 371 -6.81 -9.58 -13.20
CA VAL A 371 -7.64 -8.39 -13.43
C VAL A 371 -7.14 -7.57 -14.62
N SER A 372 -5.94 -7.00 -14.56
CA SER A 372 -5.42 -6.09 -15.60
C SER A 372 -4.88 -6.82 -16.82
N GLY A 373 -4.24 -7.95 -16.62
CA GLY A 373 -3.63 -8.74 -17.69
C GLY A 373 -2.35 -8.13 -18.28
N THR A 374 -1.85 -7.01 -17.74
CA THR A 374 -0.67 -6.30 -18.22
C THR A 374 0.15 -5.71 -17.08
N MET A 375 1.47 -5.61 -17.29
CA MET A 375 2.39 -4.86 -16.42
C MET A 375 2.76 -3.50 -17.03
N GLU A 376 2.24 -3.15 -18.19
CA GLU A 376 2.52 -1.89 -18.86
C GLU A 376 1.96 -0.72 -18.04
N GLY A 377 2.81 0.29 -17.78
CA GLY A 377 2.44 1.46 -16.98
C GLY A 377 2.20 1.15 -15.51
N ARG A 378 2.66 0.00 -14.99
CA ARG A 378 2.42 -0.47 -13.63
C ARG A 378 3.73 -0.78 -12.93
N VAL A 379 3.91 -0.19 -11.75
CA VAL A 379 5.09 -0.37 -10.90
C VAL A 379 4.67 -0.40 -9.43
N ILE A 380 5.37 -1.19 -8.62
CA ILE A 380 5.17 -1.25 -7.16
C ILE A 380 6.23 -0.37 -6.50
N GLU A 381 5.85 0.41 -5.49
CA GLU A 381 6.79 1.11 -4.65
C GLU A 381 7.68 0.14 -3.87
N TYR A 382 8.93 0.54 -3.67
CA TYR A 382 9.90 -0.18 -2.86
C TYR A 382 10.68 0.78 -1.97
N VAL A 383 10.76 0.44 -0.68
CA VAL A 383 11.70 1.00 0.29
C VAL A 383 12.74 -0.05 0.66
N ASP A 384 13.97 0.34 0.95
CA ASP A 384 15.12 -0.55 1.09
C ASP A 384 15.42 -0.98 2.54
N HIS A 385 14.48 -0.82 3.45
CA HIS A 385 14.69 -1.06 4.88
C HIS A 385 13.51 -1.76 5.56
N LEU A 386 13.74 -2.33 6.76
CA LEU A 386 12.80 -3.01 7.64
C LEU A 386 12.29 -4.39 7.16
N HIS A 387 12.75 -4.89 6.02
CA HIS A 387 12.42 -6.24 5.54
C HIS A 387 13.01 -7.35 6.41
N GLU A 388 14.12 -7.06 7.10
CA GLU A 388 14.83 -7.99 8.00
C GLU A 388 13.97 -8.45 9.19
N HIS A 389 12.89 -7.73 9.47
CA HIS A 389 12.00 -8.04 10.58
C HIS A 389 10.94 -9.10 10.24
N PHE A 390 10.81 -9.51 8.98
CA PHE A 390 9.81 -10.47 8.52
C PHE A 390 10.42 -11.83 8.20
N GLU A 391 9.66 -12.91 8.44
CA GLU A 391 10.08 -14.28 8.12
C GLU A 391 10.16 -14.53 6.61
N ASP A 392 9.27 -13.91 5.85
CA ASP A 392 9.20 -13.97 4.38
C ASP A 392 9.52 -12.58 3.82
N ARG A 393 10.81 -12.30 3.72
CA ARG A 393 11.32 -10.99 3.29
C ARG A 393 10.99 -10.73 1.83
N VAL A 394 10.67 -9.49 1.51
CA VAL A 394 10.58 -9.02 0.13
C VAL A 394 11.90 -9.27 -0.58
N ALA A 395 11.82 -9.85 -1.77
CA ALA A 395 12.96 -10.06 -2.64
C ALA A 395 12.79 -9.24 -3.93
N VAL A 396 13.71 -8.31 -4.15
CA VAL A 396 13.79 -7.50 -5.37
C VAL A 396 15.08 -7.80 -6.09
N ARG A 397 15.02 -7.94 -7.41
CA ARG A 397 16.19 -8.11 -8.27
C ARG A 397 16.01 -7.31 -9.57
N HIS A 398 17.00 -6.48 -9.87
CA HIS A 398 16.99 -5.61 -11.05
C HIS A 398 15.70 -4.76 -11.15
N GLY A 399 15.32 -4.13 -10.04
CA GLY A 399 14.11 -3.29 -9.98
C GLY A 399 12.79 -4.06 -10.16
N ARG A 400 12.76 -5.36 -9.80
CA ARG A 400 11.56 -6.20 -9.92
C ARG A 400 11.35 -7.06 -8.68
N TYR A 401 10.13 -7.04 -8.15
CA TYR A 401 9.72 -7.95 -7.08
C TYR A 401 9.67 -9.38 -7.57
N LEU A 402 10.27 -10.29 -6.83
CA LEU A 402 10.13 -11.73 -7.06
C LEU A 402 8.89 -12.24 -6.31
N ALA A 403 8.13 -13.14 -6.94
CA ALA A 403 6.91 -13.64 -6.32
C ALA A 403 7.19 -14.44 -5.05
N PRO A 404 6.59 -14.09 -3.90
CA PRO A 404 6.74 -14.87 -2.67
C PRO A 404 6.15 -16.27 -2.84
N ALA A 405 6.83 -17.26 -2.26
CA ALA A 405 6.44 -18.66 -2.37
C ALA A 405 5.88 -19.23 -1.05
N ARG A 406 6.16 -18.59 0.09
CA ARG A 406 5.68 -19.06 1.39
C ARG A 406 4.18 -18.85 1.54
N PRO A 407 3.46 -19.78 2.21
CA PRO A 407 2.05 -19.59 2.56
C PRO A 407 1.85 -18.38 3.47
N GLY A 408 0.79 -17.60 3.22
CA GLY A 408 0.44 -16.43 4.00
C GLY A 408 0.54 -15.14 3.20
N TYR A 409 0.59 -14.01 3.91
CA TYR A 409 0.61 -12.67 3.35
C TYR A 409 1.98 -11.97 3.51
N SER A 410 3.05 -12.76 3.70
CA SER A 410 4.44 -12.34 3.93
C SER A 410 4.65 -11.43 5.15
N ILE A 411 3.69 -11.38 6.08
CA ILE A 411 3.63 -10.38 7.15
C ILE A 411 3.97 -10.93 8.54
N THR A 412 4.34 -12.19 8.63
CA THR A 412 4.76 -12.77 9.90
C THR A 412 6.08 -12.16 10.35
N MET A 413 6.01 -11.30 11.38
CA MET A 413 7.19 -10.66 11.94
C MET A 413 7.94 -11.60 12.88
N LEU A 414 9.27 -11.59 12.83
CA LEU A 414 10.15 -12.37 13.70
C LEU A 414 9.85 -12.10 15.19
N ALA A 415 9.83 -13.14 16.01
CA ALA A 415 9.56 -13.01 17.44
C ALA A 415 10.55 -12.07 18.14
N ALA A 416 11.84 -12.12 17.76
CA ALA A 416 12.87 -11.22 18.27
C ALA A 416 12.55 -9.76 17.95
N SER A 417 12.10 -9.47 16.73
CA SER A 417 11.71 -8.10 16.31
C SER A 417 10.48 -7.61 17.08
N ARG A 418 9.47 -8.47 17.25
CA ARG A 418 8.27 -8.13 18.05
C ARG A 418 8.62 -7.81 19.50
N PHE A 419 9.62 -8.45 20.07
CA PHE A 419 10.10 -8.19 21.44
C PHE A 419 10.91 -6.90 21.50
N ALA A 420 11.89 -6.73 20.62
CA ALA A 420 12.83 -5.60 20.66
C ALA A 420 12.17 -4.26 20.33
N TYR A 421 11.19 -4.24 19.41
CA TYR A 421 10.55 -3.01 18.93
C TYR A 421 9.19 -2.72 19.56
N ARG A 422 8.78 -3.48 20.57
CA ARG A 422 7.56 -3.22 21.31
C ARG A 422 7.64 -1.89 22.07
N TYR A 423 6.65 -1.03 21.85
CA TYR A 423 6.61 0.29 22.50
C TYR A 423 5.72 0.25 23.75
N PRO A 424 6.11 0.88 24.89
CA PRO A 424 7.37 1.62 25.10
C PRO A 424 8.49 0.79 25.75
N ASP A 425 8.27 -0.47 26.05
CA ASP A 425 9.08 -1.34 26.93
C ASP A 425 10.01 -2.30 26.16
N GLY A 426 10.06 -2.24 24.85
CA GLY A 426 11.02 -2.99 24.04
C GLY A 426 12.45 -2.44 24.16
N GLU A 427 13.41 -3.33 23.97
CA GLU A 427 14.84 -3.07 24.15
C GLU A 427 15.33 -1.80 23.42
N VAL A 428 14.87 -1.59 22.19
CA VAL A 428 15.24 -0.44 21.34
C VAL A 428 14.79 0.91 21.94
N TRP A 429 13.73 0.90 22.76
CA TRP A 429 13.13 2.09 23.36
C TRP A 429 13.65 2.37 24.77
N LEU A 430 14.29 1.38 25.42
CA LEU A 430 14.90 1.52 26.74
C LEU A 430 16.33 2.10 26.68
N GLU A 431 16.96 2.10 25.52
CA GLU A 431 18.28 2.72 25.37
C GLU A 431 18.17 4.24 25.44
N PRO A 432 19.08 4.92 26.20
CA PRO A 432 19.13 6.37 26.22
C PRO A 432 19.34 6.89 24.78
N THR A 433 18.51 7.81 24.33
CA THR A 433 18.79 8.59 23.13
C THR A 433 20.14 9.26 23.30
N THR A 434 21.17 8.74 22.66
CA THR A 434 22.44 9.47 22.52
C THR A 434 22.12 10.70 21.69
N THR A 435 21.94 11.82 22.38
CA THR A 435 21.76 13.17 21.81
C THR A 435 23.02 13.61 21.08
#